data_1aec55593886014410e10646d119c138
#
_entry.id   1aec55593886014410e10646d119c138
#
_cell.length_a   1.000
_cell.length_b   1.000
_cell.length_c   1.000
_cell.angle_alpha   90.00
_cell.angle_beta   90.00
_cell.angle_gamma   90.00
#
_symmetry.space_group_name_H-M   'P 1'
#
loop_
_entity.id
_entity.type
_entity.pdbx_description
1 polymer ?
#
loop_
_entity_poly.entity_id
_entity_poly.type
_entity_poly.pdbx_seq_one_letter_code
_entity_poly.pdbx_strand_id
1 'polypeptide(L)'
;AYVPYAARWPVEVHLAPHRDVPDLVALDDAERDDLATVYLDLLDRLDRYHRTEDDGPVALPYIAAWHQAPVRQGRAVSRLHLQVVSVLRAPGTLKFLAGSESGVGGWVNDARPEAIAARLRSLGG
;
A
#
# COMPACT_ATOMS: atom_id res chain seq x y z
N ALA A 1 -3.49 -8.46 -2.59
CA ALA A 1 -3.39 -7.02 -2.29
C ALA A 1 -4.77 -6.45 -2.00
N TYR A 2 -4.86 -5.46 -1.12
CA TYR A 2 -6.12 -4.79 -0.78
C TYR A 2 -5.88 -3.36 -0.28
N VAL A 3 -6.89 -2.50 -0.44
CA VAL A 3 -6.94 -1.18 0.21
C VAL A 3 -7.62 -1.36 1.57
N PRO A 4 -6.98 -0.98 2.69
CA PRO A 4 -7.59 -1.14 4.01
C PRO A 4 -8.81 -0.21 4.16
N TYR A 5 -9.86 -0.69 4.84
CA TYR A 5 -11.07 0.11 5.08
C TYR A 5 -10.77 1.41 5.85
N ALA A 6 -9.86 1.34 6.82
CA ALA A 6 -9.40 2.49 7.59
C ALA A 6 -8.06 3.04 7.07
N ALA A 7 -7.96 3.23 5.74
CA ALA A 7 -6.78 3.80 5.12
C ALA A 7 -6.49 5.20 5.71
N ARG A 8 -5.23 5.42 6.06
CA ARG A 8 -4.75 6.68 6.67
C ARG A 8 -4.18 7.65 5.65
N TRP A 9 -3.69 7.10 4.52
CA TRP A 9 -3.01 7.85 3.49
C TRP A 9 -3.88 7.97 2.24
N PRO A 10 -3.66 9.01 1.39
CA PRO A 10 -4.41 9.19 0.15
C PRO A 10 -4.41 7.97 -0.76
N VAL A 11 -3.29 7.27 -0.81
CA VAL A 11 -3.20 5.93 -1.41
C VAL A 11 -2.51 5.03 -0.39
N GLU A 12 -3.17 3.95 -0.02
CA GLU A 12 -2.65 2.95 0.90
C GLU A 12 -3.07 1.57 0.43
N VAL A 13 -2.09 0.70 0.23
CA VAL A 13 -2.30 -0.69 -0.21
C VAL A 13 -1.50 -1.63 0.68
N HIS A 14 -2.13 -2.71 1.11
CA HIS A 14 -1.46 -3.78 1.82
C HIS A 14 -1.37 -5.03 0.95
N LEU A 15 -0.22 -5.69 1.00
CA LEU A 15 0.01 -7.03 0.45
C LEU A 15 0.29 -7.99 1.59
N ALA A 16 -0.38 -9.13 1.59
CA ALA A 16 -0.09 -10.22 2.51
C ALA A 16 -0.20 -11.54 1.77
N PRO A 17 0.63 -12.54 2.09
CA PRO A 17 0.45 -13.88 1.56
C PRO A 17 -0.86 -14.50 2.06
N HIS A 18 -1.41 -15.48 1.31
CA HIS A 18 -2.60 -16.21 1.74
C HIS A 18 -2.30 -17.12 2.93
N ARG A 19 -1.14 -17.74 2.91
CA ARG A 19 -0.65 -18.59 4.00
C ARG A 19 -0.10 -17.70 5.13
N ASP A 20 -0.28 -18.13 6.37
CA ASP A 20 0.31 -17.46 7.53
C ASP A 20 1.82 -17.73 7.58
N VAL A 21 2.59 -16.74 7.15
CA VAL A 21 4.06 -16.76 7.20
C VAL A 21 4.57 -15.59 8.04
N PRO A 22 5.60 -15.82 8.85
CA PRO A 22 6.10 -14.80 9.75
C PRO A 22 7.03 -13.78 9.09
N ASP A 23 7.74 -14.16 8.04
CA ASP A 23 8.76 -13.31 7.38
C ASP A 23 9.01 -13.77 5.93
N LEU A 24 9.85 -13.00 5.23
CA LEU A 24 10.23 -13.27 3.84
C LEU A 24 11.00 -14.59 3.65
N VAL A 25 11.72 -15.03 4.67
CA VAL A 25 12.50 -16.29 4.59
C VAL A 25 11.58 -17.50 4.58
N ALA A 26 10.42 -17.41 5.22
CA ALA A 26 9.43 -18.47 5.30
C ALA A 26 8.55 -18.62 4.02
N LEU A 27 8.70 -17.72 3.05
CA LEU A 27 8.06 -17.86 1.74
C LEU A 27 8.74 -18.98 0.95
N ASP A 28 7.95 -19.81 0.28
CA ASP A 28 8.47 -20.73 -0.72
C ASP A 28 8.76 -20.03 -2.05
N ASP A 29 9.33 -20.74 -3.02
CA ASP A 29 9.75 -20.14 -4.29
C ASP A 29 8.54 -19.66 -5.11
N ALA A 30 7.42 -20.41 -5.11
CA ALA A 30 6.22 -20.00 -5.81
C ALA A 30 5.60 -18.72 -5.19
N GLU A 31 5.59 -18.64 -3.86
CA GLU A 31 5.13 -17.44 -3.16
C GLU A 31 6.03 -16.21 -3.41
N ARG A 32 7.33 -16.42 -3.60
CA ARG A 32 8.26 -15.33 -3.98
C ARG A 32 8.02 -14.84 -5.39
N ASP A 33 7.79 -15.74 -6.34
CA ASP A 33 7.47 -15.40 -7.72
C ASP A 33 6.13 -14.65 -7.82
N ASP A 34 5.10 -15.13 -7.11
CA ASP A 34 3.80 -14.46 -7.01
C ASP A 34 3.93 -13.08 -6.38
N LEU A 35 4.73 -12.95 -5.31
CA LEU A 35 4.99 -11.68 -4.67
C LEU A 35 5.64 -10.68 -5.63
N ALA A 36 6.66 -11.11 -6.38
CA ALA A 36 7.32 -10.26 -7.36
C ALA A 36 6.34 -9.79 -8.43
N THR A 37 5.52 -10.68 -8.95
CA THR A 37 4.51 -10.39 -9.96
C THR A 37 3.47 -9.37 -9.45
N VAL A 38 2.88 -9.64 -8.29
CA VAL A 38 1.85 -8.77 -7.69
C VAL A 38 2.42 -7.40 -7.29
N TYR A 39 3.66 -7.38 -6.80
CA TYR A 39 4.30 -6.13 -6.39
C TYR A 39 4.63 -5.25 -7.60
N LEU A 40 5.15 -5.81 -8.68
CA LEU A 40 5.43 -5.09 -9.92
C LEU A 40 4.15 -4.56 -10.58
N ASP A 41 3.08 -5.37 -10.62
CA ASP A 41 1.76 -4.92 -11.09
C ASP A 41 1.21 -3.77 -10.24
N LEU A 42 1.38 -3.84 -8.91
CA LEU A 42 0.98 -2.74 -8.03
C LEU A 42 1.76 -1.47 -8.32
N LEU A 43 3.07 -1.53 -8.50
CA LEU A 43 3.90 -0.37 -8.80
C LEU A 43 3.52 0.27 -10.14
N ASP A 44 3.26 -0.53 -11.17
CA ASP A 44 2.78 -0.04 -12.47
C ASP A 44 1.42 0.69 -12.34
N ARG A 45 0.50 0.17 -11.53
CA ARG A 45 -0.79 0.85 -11.25
C ARG A 45 -0.59 2.15 -10.49
N LEU A 46 0.34 2.18 -9.52
CA LEU A 46 0.64 3.39 -8.77
C LEU A 46 1.22 4.49 -9.67
N ASP A 47 2.10 4.16 -10.60
CA ASP A 47 2.68 5.11 -11.55
C ASP A 47 1.63 5.69 -12.51
N ARG A 48 0.52 4.99 -12.70
CA ARG A 48 -0.62 5.43 -13.52
C ARG A 48 -1.78 6.01 -12.70
N TYR A 49 -1.70 6.03 -11.37
CA TYR A 49 -2.82 6.34 -10.48
C TYR A 49 -3.39 7.74 -10.72
N HIS A 50 -2.52 8.76 -10.80
CA HIS A 50 -2.90 10.15 -11.05
C HIS A 50 -2.79 10.57 -12.52
N ARG A 51 -2.50 9.65 -13.41
CA ARG A 51 -2.36 9.94 -14.82
C ARG A 51 -3.70 10.32 -15.43
N THR A 52 -3.73 11.46 -16.12
CA THR A 52 -4.80 11.87 -17.04
C THR A 52 -4.34 11.64 -18.49
N GLU A 53 -5.25 11.71 -19.45
CA GLU A 53 -4.90 11.51 -20.87
C GLU A 53 -3.94 12.60 -21.39
N ASP A 54 -3.98 13.77 -20.78
CA ASP A 54 -3.18 14.94 -21.17
C ASP A 54 -1.85 15.05 -20.44
N ASP A 55 -1.65 14.31 -19.35
CA ASP A 55 -0.43 14.37 -18.54
C ASP A 55 0.51 13.22 -18.88
N GLY A 56 1.79 13.55 -18.98
CA GLY A 56 2.85 12.54 -18.97
C GLY A 56 2.81 11.70 -17.68
N PRO A 57 3.60 10.61 -17.57
CA PRO A 57 3.60 9.78 -16.38
C PRO A 57 4.02 10.61 -15.15
N VAL A 58 3.13 10.79 -14.21
CA VAL A 58 3.44 11.34 -12.89
C VAL A 58 3.75 10.17 -11.98
N ALA A 59 5.02 9.94 -11.73
CA ALA A 59 5.44 8.92 -10.76
C ALA A 59 4.83 9.23 -9.39
N LEU A 60 4.11 8.25 -8.82
CA LEU A 60 3.56 8.37 -7.48
C LEU A 60 4.68 8.12 -6.46
N PRO A 61 5.12 9.13 -5.67
CA PRO A 61 6.06 8.88 -4.59
C PRO A 61 5.42 7.98 -3.55
N TYR A 62 6.11 6.93 -3.14
CA TYR A 62 5.58 5.99 -2.16
C TYR A 62 6.64 5.57 -1.13
N ILE A 63 6.16 5.08 -0.01
CA ILE A 63 6.93 4.37 1.01
C ILE A 63 6.43 2.94 1.02
N ALA A 64 7.34 1.98 0.90
CA ALA A 64 7.05 0.56 1.04
C ALA A 64 7.70 0.05 2.33
N ALA A 65 6.90 -0.42 3.27
CA ALA A 65 7.35 -0.90 4.57
C ALA A 65 6.99 -2.37 4.77
N TRP A 66 8.01 -3.21 4.94
CA TRP A 66 7.86 -4.61 5.30
C TRP A 66 7.66 -4.77 6.79
N HIS A 67 6.57 -5.43 7.17
CA HIS A 67 6.28 -5.84 8.53
C HIS A 67 6.51 -7.34 8.65
N GLN A 68 7.52 -7.71 9.40
CA GLN A 68 7.91 -9.09 9.66
C GLN A 68 7.74 -9.42 11.14
N ALA A 69 7.57 -10.68 11.45
CA ALA A 69 7.46 -11.15 12.82
C ALA A 69 8.72 -10.82 13.62
N PRO A 70 8.59 -10.44 14.89
CA PRO A 70 9.73 -10.25 15.78
C PRO A 70 10.55 -11.54 15.92
N VAL A 71 11.85 -11.38 16.16
CA VAL A 71 12.77 -12.54 16.25
C VAL A 71 12.58 -13.33 17.55
N ARG A 72 12.18 -12.64 18.65
CA ARG A 72 12.19 -13.25 20.00
C ARG A 72 10.80 -13.56 20.56
N GLN A 73 9.83 -12.66 20.43
CA GLN A 73 8.50 -12.79 21.01
C GLN A 73 7.41 -12.45 19.99
N GLY A 74 6.23 -13.07 20.12
CA GLY A 74 5.08 -12.76 19.25
C GLY A 74 5.17 -13.30 17.81
N ARG A 75 6.19 -14.13 17.50
CA ARG A 75 6.38 -14.67 16.16
C ARG A 75 5.21 -15.52 15.68
N ALA A 76 4.60 -16.30 16.57
CA ALA A 76 3.48 -17.17 16.24
C ALA A 76 2.15 -16.44 15.96
N VAL A 77 2.06 -15.18 16.35
CA VAL A 77 0.86 -14.34 16.17
C VAL A 77 1.10 -13.17 15.20
N SER A 78 2.28 -13.09 14.63
CA SER A 78 2.66 -12.05 13.67
C SER A 78 2.66 -12.62 12.26
N ARG A 79 2.23 -11.79 11.31
CA ARG A 79 2.10 -12.15 9.92
C ARG A 79 2.89 -11.19 9.04
N LEU A 80 3.65 -11.74 8.09
CA LEU A 80 4.31 -10.98 7.05
C LEU A 80 3.29 -10.16 6.25
N HIS A 81 3.54 -8.88 6.11
CA HIS A 81 2.81 -8.04 5.17
C HIS A 81 3.65 -6.85 4.72
N LEU A 82 3.33 -6.32 3.56
CA LEU A 82 3.88 -5.09 3.02
C LEU A 82 2.81 -4.03 3.07
N GLN A 83 3.16 -2.84 3.56
CA GLN A 83 2.36 -1.62 3.42
C GLN A 83 3.01 -0.71 2.40
N VAL A 84 2.24 -0.30 1.40
CA VAL A 84 2.64 0.70 0.42
C VAL A 84 1.73 1.91 0.60
N VAL A 85 2.33 3.06 0.90
CA VAL A 85 1.58 4.30 1.16
C VAL A 85 2.14 5.44 0.33
N SER A 86 1.25 6.32 -0.14
CA SER A 86 1.64 7.58 -0.77
C SER A 86 1.02 8.77 -0.04
N VAL A 87 1.82 9.80 0.13
CA VAL A 87 1.40 11.10 0.64
C VAL A 87 0.82 12.00 -0.46
N LEU A 88 0.96 11.60 -1.74
CA LEU A 88 0.48 12.39 -2.86
C LEU A 88 -1.06 12.27 -2.95
N ARG A 89 -1.75 13.37 -2.71
CA ARG A 89 -3.21 13.46 -2.70
C ARG A 89 -3.79 13.71 -4.10
N ALA A 90 -3.09 14.53 -4.86
CA ALA A 90 -3.38 14.86 -6.26
C ALA A 90 -2.07 15.31 -6.92
N PRO A 91 -1.99 15.42 -8.26
CA PRO A 91 -0.82 15.95 -8.92
C PRO A 91 -0.35 17.27 -8.28
N GLY A 92 0.90 17.32 -7.84
CA GLY A 92 1.49 18.46 -7.17
C GLY A 92 0.97 18.78 -5.75
N THR A 93 0.05 17.97 -5.20
CA THR A 93 -0.56 18.22 -3.89
C THR A 93 -0.27 17.09 -2.91
N LEU A 94 0.48 17.39 -1.85
CA LEU A 94 0.78 16.45 -0.78
C LEU A 94 -0.29 16.52 0.33
N LYS A 95 -0.52 15.40 0.99
CA LYS A 95 -1.26 15.37 2.26
C LYS A 95 -0.35 15.91 3.37
N PHE A 96 -0.80 16.95 4.04
CA PHE A 96 -0.27 17.38 5.32
C PHE A 96 -1.11 16.79 6.45
N LEU A 97 -0.48 16.39 7.54
CA LEU A 97 -1.21 15.87 8.69
C LEU A 97 -2.06 16.96 9.33
N ALA A 98 -3.33 16.65 9.58
CA ALA A 98 -4.23 17.52 10.34
C ALA A 98 -3.78 17.60 11.81
N GLY A 99 -4.24 18.62 12.52
CA GLY A 99 -3.95 18.78 13.95
C GLY A 99 -4.40 17.58 14.80
N SER A 100 -5.52 16.96 14.46
CA SER A 100 -5.99 15.72 15.09
C SER A 100 -5.06 14.53 14.86
N GLU A 101 -4.48 14.42 13.67
CA GLU A 101 -3.53 13.35 13.33
C GLU A 101 -2.20 13.54 14.08
N SER A 102 -1.67 14.78 14.08
CA SER A 102 -0.41 15.11 14.71
C SER A 102 -0.50 15.16 16.25
N GLY A 103 -1.62 15.61 16.81
CA GLY A 103 -1.76 15.85 18.25
C GLY A 103 -2.24 14.62 19.03
N VAL A 104 -3.17 13.87 18.49
CA VAL A 104 -3.82 12.77 19.22
C VAL A 104 -3.98 11.48 18.40
N GLY A 105 -3.36 11.38 17.24
CA GLY A 105 -3.42 10.20 16.37
C GLY A 105 -4.81 9.93 15.77
N GLY A 106 -5.69 10.93 15.76
CA GLY A 106 -7.01 10.86 15.14
C GLY A 106 -6.90 11.07 13.63
N TRP A 107 -6.78 9.96 12.88
CA TRP A 107 -6.56 9.98 11.43
C TRP A 107 -7.77 10.49 10.66
N VAL A 108 -7.50 11.29 9.64
CA VAL A 108 -8.49 11.80 8.69
C VAL A 108 -8.03 11.46 7.28
N ASN A 109 -8.89 10.82 6.50
CA ASN A 109 -8.67 10.59 5.09
C ASN A 109 -9.90 11.03 4.31
N ASP A 110 -9.71 11.91 3.34
CA ASP A 110 -10.76 12.42 2.46
C ASP A 110 -10.98 11.53 1.22
N ALA A 111 -10.09 10.58 0.98
CA ALA A 111 -10.27 9.57 -0.05
C ALA A 111 -11.00 8.34 0.50
N ARG A 112 -12.08 7.92 -0.17
CA ARG A 112 -12.81 6.70 0.21
C ARG A 112 -12.03 5.46 -0.24
N PRO A 113 -11.81 4.47 0.64
CA PRO A 113 -11.05 3.26 0.31
C PRO A 113 -11.61 2.50 -0.90
N GLU A 114 -12.94 2.47 -1.04
CA GLU A 114 -13.60 1.83 -2.18
C GLU A 114 -13.28 2.52 -3.51
N ALA A 115 -13.18 3.85 -3.51
CA ALA A 115 -12.82 4.62 -4.71
C ALA A 115 -11.35 4.37 -5.09
N ILE A 116 -10.44 4.34 -4.10
CA ILE A 116 -9.03 3.99 -4.32
C ILE A 116 -8.93 2.59 -4.90
N ALA A 117 -9.60 1.61 -4.31
CA ALA A 117 -9.60 0.23 -4.77
C ALA A 117 -10.20 0.08 -6.18
N ALA A 118 -11.29 0.81 -6.48
CA ALA A 118 -11.89 0.82 -7.81
C ALA A 118 -10.94 1.41 -8.85
N ARG A 119 -10.30 2.54 -8.53
CA ARG A 119 -9.30 3.17 -9.40
C ARG A 119 -8.12 2.23 -9.69
N LEU A 120 -7.53 1.64 -8.66
CA LEU A 120 -6.43 0.69 -8.84
C LEU A 120 -6.83 -0.52 -9.70
N ARG A 121 -8.05 -1.04 -9.52
CA ARG A 121 -8.56 -2.14 -10.38
C ARG A 121 -8.72 -1.72 -11.84
N SER A 122 -9.21 -0.52 -12.09
CA SER A 122 -9.39 0.00 -13.47
C SER A 122 -8.08 0.20 -14.24
N LEU A 123 -6.95 0.26 -13.54
CA LEU A 123 -5.62 0.40 -14.12
C LEU A 123 -4.94 -0.94 -14.42
N GLY A 124 -5.52 -2.05 -13.99
CA GLY A 124 -5.08 -3.38 -14.36
C GLY A 124 -5.46 -3.68 -15.81
N GLY A 125 -4.49 -4.06 -16.61
CA GLY A 125 -4.68 -4.54 -17.97
C GLY A 125 -4.43 -6.01 -18.02
#